data_c839c7eb79aa116c3facd3c7310cb67b
#
_entry.id   c839c7eb79aa116c3facd3c7310cb67b
#
_cell.length_a   1.000
_cell.length_b   1.000
_cell.length_c   1.000
_cell.angle_alpha   90.00
_cell.angle_beta   90.00
_cell.angle_gamma   90.00
#
_symmetry.space_group_name_H-M   'P 1'
#
loop_
_entity.id
_entity.type
_entity.pdbx_description
1 polymer ?
#
loop_
_entity_poly.entity_id
_entity_poly.type
_entity_poly.pdbx_seq_one_letter_code
_entity_poly.pdbx_strand_id
1 'polypeptide(L)'
;VAAAIAAVTSGTATEKAAMSKSTVEAKAPASRENSTETKARLKAIEQAMSQIEKAHGKGSIMRLDGNDVPVIQGVSTGALSLDLALGGRGLPKGRVIEVFGPESSGKTTLALTVIANSQKKGGIAAFIDAEHALDPSWAKRLGVNLDELLVSQPDTGEQALEICEMLVRSNAVNVIVVDSVAALIPRAEIEGEMGDSHVGLQARLMSQALRKLTGAIAKSDCIVIFINQLREKIGVMFGSPETTTGGRALKFYASVRVDIRRIGQIKEGERAVGNRTRAKVVKNKIAPPFREAEFDIMFDEGISVTGDVLDMAVADGVVDKAGAWFSYKDTRLGQGREASKSFLRQSPDLLEEIRAAVLAKRLANPNGPVASAKDDSDSDDE
;
A
#
# COMPACT_ATOMS: atom_id res chain seq x y z
N VAL A 1 37.11 -3.53 43.81
CA VAL A 1 37.45 -4.33 45.01
C VAL A 1 36.62 -5.58 44.89
N ALA A 2 37.10 -6.59 44.23
CA ALA A 2 37.92 -7.70 44.76
C ALA A 2 37.03 -8.67 45.53
N ALA A 3 36.77 -9.79 44.95
CA ALA A 3 37.40 -11.10 45.16
C ALA A 3 36.73 -11.84 46.38
N ALA A 4 36.51 -13.09 46.46
CA ALA A 4 37.04 -14.28 45.83
C ALA A 4 36.32 -15.51 46.46
N ILE A 5 36.19 -16.59 45.70
CA ILE A 5 36.80 -17.91 45.88
C ILE A 5 36.04 -18.90 46.79
N ALA A 6 35.62 -19.96 46.19
CA ALA A 6 35.98 -21.38 46.15
C ALA A 6 35.44 -22.29 47.26
N ALA A 7 34.73 -23.28 46.82
CA ALA A 7 35.06 -24.72 46.71
C ALA A 7 34.97 -25.57 48.01
N VAL A 8 34.50 -26.78 47.78
CA VAL A 8 34.99 -28.06 48.26
C VAL A 8 33.96 -28.99 48.91
N THR A 9 33.67 -30.01 48.18
CA THR A 9 33.63 -31.47 48.36
C THR A 9 32.72 -32.15 49.37
N SER A 10 32.08 -33.14 48.79
CA SER A 10 31.93 -34.57 49.16
C SER A 10 31.29 -34.95 50.51
N GLY A 11 30.37 -35.87 50.42
CA GLY A 11 29.97 -36.66 51.56
C GLY A 11 28.73 -37.54 51.28
N THR A 12 29.02 -38.73 50.98
CA THR A 12 28.26 -39.95 50.82
C THR A 12 27.24 -40.26 51.91
N ALA A 13 26.23 -40.99 51.49
CA ALA A 13 25.63 -42.19 52.06
C ALA A 13 24.17 -42.11 52.54
N THR A 14 23.39 -42.88 51.83
CA THR A 14 22.31 -43.79 52.27
C THR A 14 21.44 -43.41 53.47
N GLU A 15 20.17 -43.22 53.18
CA GLU A 15 19.15 -43.88 54.01
C GLU A 15 17.86 -44.14 53.21
N LYS A 16 17.43 -45.40 53.19
CA LYS A 16 16.16 -45.92 52.70
C LYS A 16 15.06 -45.51 53.67
N ALA A 17 14.02 -44.88 53.16
CA ALA A 17 12.71 -45.03 53.79
C ALA A 17 11.61 -45.07 52.72
N ALA A 18 10.92 -46.11 52.71
CA ALA A 18 9.71 -46.35 51.92
C ALA A 18 8.58 -45.43 52.37
N MET A 19 7.84 -44.85 51.42
CA MET A 19 6.40 -44.66 51.64
C MET A 19 5.67 -44.31 50.36
N SER A 20 4.70 -45.16 50.12
CA SER A 20 3.35 -44.87 49.55
C SER A 20 3.25 -44.29 48.18
N LYS A 21 2.98 -45.18 47.24
CA LYS A 21 2.32 -44.88 45.96
C LYS A 21 0.90 -44.39 46.23
N SER A 22 0.61 -43.13 46.07
CA SER A 22 -0.72 -42.61 45.78
C SER A 22 -0.84 -42.45 44.27
N THR A 23 -1.49 -43.37 43.64
CA THR A 23 -1.95 -43.31 42.24
C THR A 23 -2.99 -42.20 42.13
N VAL A 24 -2.57 -41.04 41.61
CA VAL A 24 -3.52 -40.06 41.15
C VAL A 24 -3.90 -40.52 39.74
N GLU A 25 -5.05 -41.18 39.65
CA GLU A 25 -5.74 -41.39 38.35
C GLU A 25 -6.03 -40.03 37.71
N ALA A 26 -5.26 -39.68 36.69
CA ALA A 26 -5.60 -38.60 35.78
C ALA A 26 -6.85 -39.01 35.00
N LYS A 27 -7.99 -38.48 35.41
CA LYS A 27 -9.27 -38.60 34.75
C LYS A 27 -9.14 -37.95 33.37
N ALA A 28 -9.11 -38.78 32.31
CA ALA A 28 -9.13 -38.32 30.92
C ALA A 28 -10.38 -37.46 30.68
N PRO A 29 -10.30 -36.35 29.96
CA PRO A 29 -11.42 -35.46 29.73
C PRO A 29 -12.48 -36.14 28.86
N ALA A 30 -13.72 -35.99 29.25
CA ALA A 30 -14.93 -36.52 28.64
C ALA A 30 -15.05 -36.11 27.14
N SER A 31 -14.73 -37.01 26.22
CA SER A 31 -14.71 -36.78 24.76
C SER A 31 -16.01 -37.16 24.03
N ARG A 32 -17.10 -37.46 24.70
CA ARG A 32 -18.36 -37.84 24.07
C ARG A 32 -19.53 -36.87 24.25
N GLU A 33 -19.62 -36.12 25.32
CA GLU A 33 -20.66 -35.09 25.49
C GLU A 33 -20.40 -33.84 24.63
N ASN A 34 -19.15 -33.49 24.36
CA ASN A 34 -18.76 -32.36 23.50
C ASN A 34 -19.20 -32.52 22.03
N SER A 35 -19.39 -33.74 21.51
CA SER A 35 -19.73 -33.93 20.08
C SER A 35 -21.20 -33.64 19.77
N THR A 36 -22.11 -33.93 20.70
CA THR A 36 -23.57 -33.73 20.51
C THR A 36 -23.93 -32.26 20.68
N GLU A 37 -23.34 -31.59 21.68
CA GLU A 37 -23.51 -30.16 21.91
C GLU A 37 -22.90 -29.33 20.75
N THR A 38 -21.72 -29.70 20.26
CA THR A 38 -21.09 -29.08 19.11
C THR A 38 -21.93 -29.23 17.84
N LYS A 39 -22.51 -30.41 17.59
CA LYS A 39 -23.41 -30.62 16.45
C LYS A 39 -24.69 -29.81 16.56
N ALA A 40 -25.28 -29.69 17.76
CA ALA A 40 -26.45 -28.86 17.99
C ALA A 40 -26.15 -27.38 17.75
N ARG A 41 -24.98 -26.88 18.20
CA ARG A 41 -24.53 -25.51 17.95
C ARG A 41 -24.30 -25.23 16.45
N LEU A 42 -23.66 -26.15 15.71
CA LEU A 42 -23.47 -26.03 14.26
C LEU A 42 -24.80 -25.95 13.52
N LYS A 43 -25.77 -26.80 13.86
CA LYS A 43 -27.10 -26.74 13.25
C LYS A 43 -27.85 -25.45 13.54
N ALA A 44 -27.72 -24.91 14.75
CA ALA A 44 -28.30 -23.62 15.11
C ALA A 44 -27.65 -22.47 14.31
N ILE A 45 -26.33 -22.52 14.10
CA ILE A 45 -25.61 -21.55 13.26
C ILE A 45 -26.08 -21.64 11.81
N GLU A 46 -26.23 -22.83 11.24
CA GLU A 46 -26.73 -23.03 9.87
C GLU A 46 -28.14 -22.45 9.68
N GLN A 47 -29.02 -22.69 10.67
CA GLN A 47 -30.36 -22.11 10.65
C GLN A 47 -30.32 -20.57 10.72
N ALA A 48 -29.48 -20.01 11.59
CA ALA A 48 -29.30 -18.55 11.69
C ALA A 48 -28.74 -17.96 10.38
N MET A 49 -27.75 -18.60 9.77
CA MET A 49 -27.19 -18.18 8.47
C MET A 49 -28.27 -18.16 7.38
N SER A 50 -29.07 -19.24 7.30
CA SER A 50 -30.18 -19.32 6.33
C SER A 50 -31.23 -18.23 6.55
N GLN A 51 -31.56 -17.90 7.81
CA GLN A 51 -32.48 -16.79 8.12
C GLN A 51 -31.90 -15.43 7.74
N ILE A 52 -30.61 -15.20 8.02
CA ILE A 52 -29.92 -13.96 7.64
C ILE A 52 -29.89 -13.81 6.11
N GLU A 53 -29.58 -14.87 5.38
CA GLU A 53 -29.57 -14.82 3.91
C GLU A 53 -30.98 -14.57 3.31
N LYS A 54 -32.02 -15.13 3.91
CA LYS A 54 -33.41 -14.87 3.50
C LYS A 54 -33.82 -13.42 3.79
N ALA A 55 -33.40 -12.83 4.90
CA ALA A 55 -33.76 -11.48 5.29
C ALA A 55 -32.92 -10.40 4.57
N HIS A 56 -31.65 -10.67 4.29
CA HIS A 56 -30.69 -9.67 3.83
C HIS A 56 -30.05 -9.97 2.47
N GLY A 57 -30.41 -11.12 1.85
CA GLY A 57 -29.88 -11.55 0.57
C GLY A 57 -28.68 -12.50 0.69
N LYS A 58 -28.44 -13.25 -0.40
CA LYS A 58 -27.30 -14.17 -0.51
C LYS A 58 -25.98 -13.44 -0.33
N GLY A 59 -25.07 -14.03 0.47
CA GLY A 59 -23.74 -13.44 0.73
C GLY A 59 -23.72 -12.38 1.85
N SER A 60 -24.85 -12.13 2.54
CA SER A 60 -24.90 -11.25 3.71
C SER A 60 -24.14 -11.80 4.92
N ILE A 61 -23.94 -13.12 4.95
CA ILE A 61 -23.11 -13.83 5.91
C ILE A 61 -22.35 -14.95 5.19
N MET A 62 -21.07 -15.14 5.53
CA MET A 62 -20.25 -16.21 4.97
C MET A 62 -19.32 -16.81 6.04
N ARG A 63 -18.94 -18.08 5.87
CA ARG A 63 -17.84 -18.67 6.65
C ARG A 63 -16.52 -18.43 5.91
N LEU A 64 -15.50 -18.04 6.65
CA LEU A 64 -14.14 -17.96 6.13
C LEU A 64 -13.43 -19.27 6.50
N ASP A 65 -13.64 -20.31 5.71
CA ASP A 65 -13.09 -21.66 5.94
C ASP A 65 -11.73 -21.92 5.28
N GLY A 66 -11.07 -20.83 4.85
CA GLY A 66 -9.70 -20.85 4.33
C GLY A 66 -9.56 -21.22 2.86
N ASN A 67 -10.55 -21.90 2.26
CA ASN A 67 -10.53 -22.27 0.84
C ASN A 67 -11.14 -21.20 -0.07
N ASP A 68 -12.00 -20.33 0.47
CA ASP A 68 -12.74 -19.30 -0.27
C ASP A 68 -12.38 -17.86 0.15
N VAL A 69 -11.17 -17.61 0.68
CA VAL A 69 -10.75 -16.23 0.96
C VAL A 69 -10.57 -15.53 -0.38
N PRO A 70 -11.46 -14.59 -0.75
CA PRO A 70 -11.35 -13.91 -2.03
C PRO A 70 -10.04 -13.14 -2.08
N VAL A 71 -9.23 -13.47 -3.08
CA VAL A 71 -7.97 -12.81 -3.34
C VAL A 71 -8.26 -11.40 -3.84
N ILE A 72 -8.01 -10.39 -3.01
CA ILE A 72 -8.21 -8.99 -3.41
C ILE A 72 -7.25 -8.68 -4.57
N GLN A 73 -7.81 -8.41 -5.74
CA GLN A 73 -7.06 -7.95 -6.90
C GLN A 73 -6.62 -6.49 -6.71
N GLY A 74 -5.59 -6.08 -7.45
CA GLY A 74 -5.09 -4.72 -7.39
C GLY A 74 -4.64 -4.19 -8.77
N VAL A 75 -4.35 -2.91 -8.78
CA VAL A 75 -3.73 -2.21 -9.90
C VAL A 75 -2.31 -1.85 -9.53
N SER A 76 -1.35 -2.18 -10.40
CA SER A 76 0.06 -1.88 -10.18
C SER A 76 0.29 -0.37 -10.06
N THR A 77 1.14 0.00 -9.13
CA THR A 77 1.59 1.38 -8.93
C THR A 77 2.59 1.85 -9.98
N GLY A 78 3.15 0.92 -10.76
CA GLY A 78 4.25 1.18 -11.68
C GLY A 78 5.63 0.93 -11.06
N ALA A 79 5.75 0.95 -9.73
CA ALA A 79 6.95 0.54 -9.02
C ALA A 79 6.75 -0.86 -8.42
N LEU A 80 7.57 -1.83 -8.84
CA LEU A 80 7.52 -3.21 -8.34
C LEU A 80 7.82 -3.27 -6.84
N SER A 81 8.77 -2.44 -6.39
CA SER A 81 9.13 -2.29 -4.98
C SER A 81 7.94 -1.86 -4.12
N LEU A 82 7.15 -0.89 -4.60
CA LEU A 82 5.95 -0.43 -3.91
C LEU A 82 4.82 -1.47 -4.00
N ASP A 83 4.63 -2.11 -5.15
CA ASP A 83 3.65 -3.19 -5.29
C ASP A 83 3.94 -4.33 -4.29
N LEU A 84 5.22 -4.70 -4.09
CA LEU A 84 5.66 -5.68 -3.10
C LEU A 84 5.46 -5.19 -1.67
N ALA A 85 5.73 -3.92 -1.39
CA ALA A 85 5.46 -3.32 -0.07
C ALA A 85 3.97 -3.34 0.27
N LEU A 86 3.11 -3.25 -0.75
CA LEU A 86 1.65 -3.34 -0.62
C LEU A 86 1.12 -4.77 -0.50
N GLY A 87 1.94 -5.79 -0.71
CA GLY A 87 1.56 -7.21 -0.64
C GLY A 87 1.60 -7.93 -1.99
N GLY A 88 2.29 -7.35 -2.99
CA GLY A 88 2.59 -7.96 -4.28
C GLY A 88 1.55 -7.77 -5.38
N ARG A 89 0.49 -7.00 -5.12
CA ARG A 89 -0.64 -6.84 -6.08
C ARG A 89 -0.94 -5.39 -6.46
N GLY A 90 -0.16 -4.44 -5.97
CA GLY A 90 -0.41 -3.02 -6.12
C GLY A 90 -1.53 -2.51 -5.22
N LEU A 91 -2.20 -1.43 -5.64
CA LEU A 91 -3.31 -0.83 -4.90
C LEU A 91 -4.58 -1.70 -4.98
N PRO A 92 -5.19 -2.05 -3.84
CA PRO A 92 -6.31 -2.99 -3.78
C PRO A 92 -7.60 -2.40 -4.34
N LYS A 93 -8.30 -3.19 -5.16
CA LYS A 93 -9.64 -2.87 -5.65
C LYS A 93 -10.67 -2.86 -4.51
N GLY A 94 -11.73 -2.07 -4.68
CA GLY A 94 -12.80 -1.95 -3.69
C GLY A 94 -12.36 -1.27 -2.40
N ARG A 95 -11.34 -0.39 -2.44
CA ARG A 95 -10.76 0.24 -1.26
C ARG A 95 -10.50 1.74 -1.45
N VAL A 96 -10.56 2.43 -0.30
CA VAL A 96 -10.10 3.81 -0.18
C VAL A 96 -8.61 3.81 0.12
N ILE A 97 -7.86 4.57 -0.66
CA ILE A 97 -6.41 4.75 -0.54
C ILE A 97 -6.13 6.22 -0.24
N GLU A 98 -5.21 6.51 0.66
CA GLU A 98 -4.66 7.85 0.86
C GLU A 98 -3.19 7.85 0.46
N VAL A 99 -2.83 8.74 -0.48
CA VAL A 99 -1.45 9.04 -0.87
C VAL A 99 -1.14 10.45 -0.39
N PHE A 100 -0.16 10.59 0.49
CA PHE A 100 0.15 11.87 1.09
C PHE A 100 1.67 12.10 1.19
N GLY A 101 2.06 13.34 1.35
CA GLY A 101 3.46 13.75 1.44
C GLY A 101 3.64 15.23 1.15
N PRO A 102 4.90 15.72 1.23
CA PRO A 102 5.24 17.09 0.89
C PRO A 102 4.88 17.44 -0.56
N GLU A 103 4.89 18.71 -0.87
CA GLU A 103 4.75 19.20 -2.24
C GLU A 103 5.87 18.65 -3.12
N SER A 104 5.58 18.44 -4.42
CA SER A 104 6.53 17.93 -5.41
C SER A 104 7.18 16.57 -5.05
N SER A 105 6.54 15.76 -4.20
CA SER A 105 7.02 14.42 -3.81
C SER A 105 6.65 13.30 -4.79
N GLY A 106 5.82 13.59 -5.82
CA GLY A 106 5.40 12.61 -6.82
C GLY A 106 4.02 11.96 -6.57
N LYS A 107 3.18 12.53 -5.72
CA LYS A 107 1.82 12.01 -5.41
C LYS A 107 0.95 11.88 -6.66
N THR A 108 0.80 12.97 -7.40
CA THR A 108 0.01 13.02 -8.64
C THR A 108 0.61 12.13 -9.72
N THR A 109 1.95 12.08 -9.84
CA THR A 109 2.65 11.15 -10.74
C THR A 109 2.31 9.69 -10.44
N LEU A 110 2.34 9.27 -9.17
CA LEU A 110 1.93 7.93 -8.77
C LEU A 110 0.47 7.65 -9.12
N ALA A 111 -0.44 8.57 -8.82
CA ALA A 111 -1.87 8.40 -9.09
C ALA A 111 -2.16 8.30 -10.59
N LEU A 112 -1.54 9.15 -11.42
CA LEU A 112 -1.66 9.08 -12.89
C LEU A 112 -1.06 7.79 -13.46
N THR A 113 0.05 7.30 -12.90
CA THR A 113 0.63 6.00 -13.31
C THR A 113 -0.32 4.85 -12.99
N VAL A 114 -1.03 4.89 -11.86
CA VAL A 114 -2.08 3.90 -11.52
C VAL A 114 -3.24 3.97 -12.51
N ILE A 115 -3.69 5.16 -12.90
CA ILE A 115 -4.68 5.35 -13.96
C ILE A 115 -4.22 4.69 -15.25
N ALA A 116 -3.01 5.02 -15.73
CA ALA A 116 -2.45 4.45 -16.96
C ALA A 116 -2.40 2.91 -16.90
N ASN A 117 -1.98 2.34 -15.76
CA ASN A 117 -1.91 0.89 -15.56
C ASN A 117 -3.30 0.24 -15.49
N SER A 118 -4.33 0.95 -15.02
CA SER A 118 -5.71 0.50 -15.07
C SER A 118 -6.24 0.49 -16.49
N GLN A 119 -6.03 1.57 -17.24
CA GLN A 119 -6.47 1.70 -18.66
C GLN A 119 -5.81 0.66 -19.56
N LYS A 120 -4.51 0.36 -19.37
CA LYS A 120 -3.82 -0.74 -20.10
C LYS A 120 -4.48 -2.11 -19.92
N LYS A 121 -5.27 -2.30 -18.86
CA LYS A 121 -6.06 -3.52 -18.61
C LYS A 121 -7.54 -3.37 -19.00
N GLY A 122 -7.88 -2.34 -19.76
CA GLY A 122 -9.25 -2.05 -20.19
C GLY A 122 -10.11 -1.41 -19.08
N GLY A 123 -9.52 -0.90 -18.02
CA GLY A 123 -10.26 -0.21 -16.95
C GLY A 123 -10.56 1.24 -17.28
N ILE A 124 -11.71 1.71 -16.84
CA ILE A 124 -12.12 3.13 -16.95
C ILE A 124 -11.63 3.88 -15.71
N ALA A 125 -11.12 5.10 -15.92
CA ALA A 125 -10.63 5.94 -14.84
C ALA A 125 -11.25 7.34 -14.85
N ALA A 126 -11.34 7.93 -13.65
CA ALA A 126 -11.77 9.31 -13.46
C ALA A 126 -10.76 10.09 -12.62
N PHE A 127 -10.58 11.36 -12.95
CA PHE A 127 -9.74 12.31 -12.20
C PHE A 127 -10.60 13.50 -11.78
N ILE A 128 -10.78 13.66 -10.49
CA ILE A 128 -11.49 14.79 -9.87
C ILE A 128 -10.43 15.80 -9.46
N ASP A 129 -10.25 16.82 -10.28
CA ASP A 129 -9.23 17.86 -10.18
C ASP A 129 -9.78 19.05 -9.39
N ALA A 130 -9.73 18.96 -8.07
CA ALA A 130 -10.17 20.05 -7.20
C ALA A 130 -9.11 21.18 -7.07
N GLU A 131 -7.86 20.93 -7.46
CA GLU A 131 -6.80 21.96 -7.50
C GLU A 131 -6.78 22.70 -8.85
N HIS A 132 -7.50 22.24 -9.88
CA HIS A 132 -7.45 22.77 -11.25
C HIS A 132 -6.02 22.80 -11.83
N ALA A 133 -5.23 21.78 -11.51
CA ALA A 133 -3.79 21.73 -11.81
C ALA A 133 -3.35 20.53 -12.64
N LEU A 134 -4.29 19.75 -13.19
CA LEU A 134 -3.97 18.60 -14.05
C LEU A 134 -3.29 19.08 -15.33
N ASP A 135 -2.06 18.64 -15.58
CA ASP A 135 -1.37 18.80 -16.87
C ASP A 135 -1.65 17.60 -17.78
N PRO A 136 -2.44 17.78 -18.87
CA PRO A 136 -2.72 16.70 -19.81
C PRO A 136 -1.46 16.20 -20.53
N SER A 137 -0.47 17.08 -20.76
CA SER A 137 0.78 16.71 -21.45
C SER A 137 1.60 15.77 -20.57
N TRP A 138 1.62 16.03 -19.27
CA TRP A 138 2.27 15.15 -18.30
C TRP A 138 1.53 13.84 -18.17
N ALA A 139 0.20 13.84 -18.03
CA ALA A 139 -0.61 12.65 -17.95
C ALA A 139 -0.38 11.72 -19.18
N LYS A 140 -0.34 12.32 -20.39
CA LYS A 140 -0.05 11.58 -21.64
C LYS A 140 1.35 10.94 -21.61
N ARG A 141 2.37 11.65 -21.12
CA ARG A 141 3.73 11.11 -20.98
C ARG A 141 3.81 9.92 -20.03
N LEU A 142 2.98 9.91 -18.99
CA LEU A 142 2.86 8.78 -18.05
C LEU A 142 2.08 7.60 -18.64
N GLY A 143 1.57 7.73 -19.86
CA GLY A 143 0.84 6.69 -20.58
C GLY A 143 -0.67 6.68 -20.31
N VAL A 144 -1.24 7.76 -19.78
CA VAL A 144 -2.69 7.92 -19.63
C VAL A 144 -3.32 8.14 -21.02
N ASN A 145 -4.32 7.36 -21.33
CA ASN A 145 -5.20 7.61 -22.49
C ASN A 145 -6.17 8.72 -22.13
N LEU A 146 -5.93 9.92 -22.65
CA LEU A 146 -6.74 11.10 -22.33
C LEU A 146 -8.15 11.02 -22.93
N ASP A 147 -8.33 10.34 -24.06
CA ASP A 147 -9.62 10.20 -24.73
C ASP A 147 -10.63 9.36 -23.90
N GLU A 148 -10.10 8.50 -23.01
CA GLU A 148 -10.89 7.64 -22.14
C GLU A 148 -10.86 8.10 -20.66
N LEU A 149 -10.18 9.20 -20.36
CA LEU A 149 -10.10 9.72 -19.01
C LEU A 149 -11.29 10.66 -18.73
N LEU A 150 -12.10 10.32 -17.74
CA LEU A 150 -13.12 11.22 -17.24
C LEU A 150 -12.47 12.27 -16.32
N VAL A 151 -12.60 13.55 -16.65
CA VAL A 151 -12.07 14.64 -15.82
C VAL A 151 -13.24 15.49 -15.33
N SER A 152 -13.20 15.82 -14.04
CA SER A 152 -14.17 16.73 -13.41
C SER A 152 -13.40 17.77 -12.59
N GLN A 153 -13.81 19.04 -12.72
CA GLN A 153 -13.27 20.18 -11.98
C GLN A 153 -14.38 20.82 -11.16
N PRO A 154 -14.66 20.30 -9.95
CA PRO A 154 -15.75 20.76 -9.12
C PRO A 154 -15.41 22.09 -8.40
N ASP A 155 -16.42 22.93 -8.22
CA ASP A 155 -16.28 24.21 -7.50
C ASP A 155 -16.28 24.05 -5.98
N THR A 156 -16.91 22.98 -5.46
CA THR A 156 -17.05 22.74 -4.01
C THR A 156 -16.67 21.32 -3.63
N GLY A 157 -16.26 21.13 -2.37
CA GLY A 157 -15.94 19.82 -1.82
C GLY A 157 -17.14 18.86 -1.82
N GLU A 158 -18.34 19.36 -1.60
CA GLU A 158 -19.59 18.59 -1.70
C GLU A 158 -19.78 18.03 -3.10
N GLN A 159 -19.64 18.88 -4.11
CA GLN A 159 -19.78 18.49 -5.52
C GLN A 159 -18.75 17.43 -5.91
N ALA A 160 -17.49 17.62 -5.51
CA ALA A 160 -16.41 16.65 -5.76
C ALA A 160 -16.74 15.26 -5.19
N LEU A 161 -17.22 15.21 -3.94
CA LEU A 161 -17.52 13.96 -3.26
C LEU A 161 -18.83 13.32 -3.73
N GLU A 162 -19.81 14.09 -4.19
CA GLU A 162 -21.03 13.60 -4.82
C GLU A 162 -20.73 12.98 -6.20
N ILE A 163 -19.90 13.63 -7.01
CA ILE A 163 -19.43 13.08 -8.29
C ILE A 163 -18.69 11.76 -8.05
N CYS A 164 -17.78 11.73 -7.07
CA CYS A 164 -17.09 10.50 -6.69
C CYS A 164 -18.09 9.39 -6.29
N GLU A 165 -19.10 9.70 -5.49
CA GLU A 165 -20.13 8.74 -5.08
C GLU A 165 -20.92 8.20 -6.28
N MET A 166 -21.34 9.05 -7.20
CA MET A 166 -22.08 8.65 -8.41
C MET A 166 -21.23 7.73 -9.30
N LEU A 167 -19.96 8.07 -9.51
CA LEU A 167 -19.01 7.25 -10.29
C LEU A 167 -18.79 5.88 -9.66
N VAL A 168 -18.59 5.82 -8.34
CA VAL A 168 -18.45 4.54 -7.61
C VAL A 168 -19.70 3.68 -7.74
N ARG A 169 -20.90 4.28 -7.57
CA ARG A 169 -22.19 3.57 -7.65
C ARG A 169 -22.53 3.08 -9.05
N SER A 170 -21.95 3.66 -10.07
CA SER A 170 -22.13 3.17 -11.46
C SER A 170 -21.54 1.79 -11.70
N ASN A 171 -20.60 1.33 -10.86
CA ASN A 171 -19.79 0.13 -11.03
C ASN A 171 -19.02 0.03 -12.36
N ALA A 172 -18.94 1.12 -13.12
CA ALA A 172 -18.26 1.16 -14.42
C ALA A 172 -16.82 1.66 -14.31
N VAL A 173 -16.48 2.40 -13.23
CA VAL A 173 -15.18 3.04 -13.07
C VAL A 173 -14.29 2.20 -12.15
N ASN A 174 -13.04 1.94 -12.57
CA ASN A 174 -12.10 1.11 -11.85
C ASN A 174 -11.15 1.92 -10.95
N VAL A 175 -10.81 3.14 -11.34
CA VAL A 175 -9.94 4.04 -10.56
C VAL A 175 -10.51 5.44 -10.56
N ILE A 176 -10.67 6.02 -9.38
CA ILE A 176 -11.02 7.44 -9.20
C ILE A 176 -9.91 8.08 -8.39
N VAL A 177 -9.36 9.18 -8.89
CA VAL A 177 -8.40 10.02 -8.16
C VAL A 177 -9.09 11.32 -7.76
N VAL A 178 -8.92 11.74 -6.51
CA VAL A 178 -9.34 13.05 -6.00
C VAL A 178 -8.09 13.84 -5.63
N ASP A 179 -7.75 14.85 -6.41
CA ASP A 179 -6.56 15.68 -6.23
C ASP A 179 -6.97 17.15 -5.96
N SER A 180 -6.84 17.67 -4.78
CA SER A 180 -6.46 17.02 -3.55
C SER A 180 -7.50 17.27 -2.42
N VAL A 181 -7.42 16.49 -1.34
CA VAL A 181 -8.28 16.71 -0.16
C VAL A 181 -8.14 18.13 0.39
N ALA A 182 -6.95 18.74 0.28
CA ALA A 182 -6.69 20.09 0.73
C ALA A 182 -7.56 21.16 0.02
N ALA A 183 -7.92 20.89 -1.25
CA ALA A 183 -8.72 21.77 -2.11
C ALA A 183 -10.24 21.50 -2.02
N LEU A 184 -10.68 20.50 -1.24
CA LEU A 184 -12.10 20.24 -1.02
C LEU A 184 -12.68 21.26 -0.04
N ILE A 185 -12.98 22.45 -0.55
CA ILE A 185 -13.53 23.55 0.22
C ILE A 185 -15.04 23.36 0.37
N PRO A 186 -15.61 23.34 1.59
CA PRO A 186 -17.03 23.29 1.80
C PRO A 186 -17.75 24.50 1.20
N ARG A 187 -18.95 24.29 0.63
CA ARG A 187 -19.75 25.35 0.05
C ARG A 187 -19.98 26.52 1.01
N ALA A 188 -20.28 26.23 2.28
CA ALA A 188 -20.50 27.24 3.29
C ALA A 188 -19.25 28.12 3.58
N GLU A 189 -18.05 27.60 3.28
CA GLU A 189 -16.80 28.37 3.39
C GLU A 189 -16.60 29.27 2.17
N ILE A 190 -17.06 28.84 0.98
CA ILE A 190 -17.00 29.63 -0.26
C ILE A 190 -18.02 30.79 -0.23
N GLU A 191 -19.22 30.52 0.33
CA GLU A 191 -20.31 31.51 0.43
C GLU A 191 -20.14 32.48 1.61
N GLY A 192 -19.21 32.20 2.55
CA GLY A 192 -18.88 33.05 3.68
C GLY A 192 -18.04 34.26 3.31
N GLU A 193 -17.96 35.24 4.25
CA GLU A 193 -17.11 36.41 4.05
C GLU A 193 -15.64 36.13 4.37
N MET A 194 -14.75 36.92 3.76
CA MET A 194 -13.31 36.84 4.05
C MET A 194 -13.05 37.14 5.53
N GLY A 195 -12.52 36.16 6.26
CA GLY A 195 -12.22 36.28 7.69
C GLY A 195 -13.16 35.50 8.59
N ASP A 196 -14.23 34.91 8.06
CA ASP A 196 -15.10 34.03 8.80
C ASP A 196 -14.40 32.80 9.30
N SER A 197 -14.69 32.36 10.52
CA SER A 197 -14.10 31.17 11.11
C SER A 197 -14.91 29.92 10.75
N HIS A 198 -14.42 29.13 9.83
CA HIS A 198 -15.05 27.88 9.36
C HIS A 198 -14.40 26.62 9.93
N VAL A 199 -14.00 26.65 11.21
CA VAL A 199 -13.27 25.58 11.87
C VAL A 199 -14.00 24.24 11.77
N GLY A 200 -13.34 23.28 11.14
CA GLY A 200 -13.78 21.88 11.11
C GLY A 200 -14.86 21.53 10.10
N LEU A 201 -15.34 22.44 9.24
CA LEU A 201 -16.32 22.15 8.20
C LEU A 201 -15.81 21.08 7.21
N GLN A 202 -14.59 21.22 6.73
CA GLN A 202 -13.96 20.24 5.85
C GLN A 202 -13.85 18.84 6.50
N ALA A 203 -13.52 18.78 7.79
CA ALA A 203 -13.44 17.52 8.52
C ALA A 203 -14.82 16.85 8.69
N ARG A 204 -15.90 17.64 8.86
CA ARG A 204 -17.27 17.15 8.90
C ARG A 204 -17.71 16.62 7.55
N LEU A 205 -17.45 17.36 6.46
CA LEU A 205 -17.72 16.99 5.09
C LEU A 205 -17.03 15.65 4.75
N MET A 206 -15.74 15.53 5.00
CA MET A 206 -14.98 14.30 4.78
C MET A 206 -15.51 13.12 5.62
N SER A 207 -15.89 13.36 6.86
CA SER A 207 -16.47 12.32 7.73
C SER A 207 -17.81 11.81 7.22
N GLN A 208 -18.66 12.70 6.73
CA GLN A 208 -19.97 12.36 6.18
C GLN A 208 -19.82 11.60 4.85
N ALA A 209 -19.00 12.12 3.94
CA ALA A 209 -18.77 11.52 2.62
C ALA A 209 -18.15 10.13 2.74
N LEU A 210 -17.06 9.97 3.51
CA LEU A 210 -16.38 8.68 3.66
C LEU A 210 -17.25 7.61 4.29
N ARG A 211 -18.21 7.99 5.18
CA ARG A 211 -19.18 7.05 5.73
C ARG A 211 -20.09 6.47 4.66
N LYS A 212 -20.50 7.27 3.66
CA LYS A 212 -21.31 6.83 2.53
C LYS A 212 -20.47 6.07 1.50
N LEU A 213 -19.32 6.64 1.11
CA LEU A 213 -18.45 6.12 0.06
C LEU A 213 -17.89 4.75 0.39
N THR A 214 -17.42 4.52 1.64
CA THR A 214 -16.73 3.26 2.01
C THR A 214 -17.61 2.03 1.75
N GLY A 215 -18.92 2.12 2.06
CA GLY A 215 -19.85 1.02 1.82
C GLY A 215 -20.09 0.75 0.32
N ALA A 216 -20.15 1.80 -0.49
CA ALA A 216 -20.30 1.68 -1.94
C ALA A 216 -19.01 1.15 -2.60
N ILE A 217 -17.85 1.69 -2.22
CA ILE A 217 -16.55 1.28 -2.72
C ILE A 217 -16.28 -0.21 -2.42
N ALA A 218 -16.59 -0.66 -1.20
CA ALA A 218 -16.37 -2.05 -0.80
C ALA A 218 -17.21 -3.08 -1.62
N LYS A 219 -18.30 -2.62 -2.24
CA LYS A 219 -19.17 -3.44 -3.11
C LYS A 219 -18.84 -3.29 -4.59
N SER A 220 -17.95 -2.39 -4.93
CA SER A 220 -17.47 -2.13 -6.29
C SER A 220 -16.04 -2.62 -6.47
N ASP A 221 -15.59 -2.76 -7.71
CA ASP A 221 -14.19 -3.00 -8.06
C ASP A 221 -13.36 -1.70 -8.15
N CYS A 222 -13.94 -0.58 -7.72
CA CYS A 222 -13.33 0.74 -7.83
C CYS A 222 -12.28 0.99 -6.76
N ILE A 223 -11.14 1.52 -7.15
CA ILE A 223 -10.12 2.08 -6.25
C ILE A 223 -10.37 3.59 -6.17
N VAL A 224 -10.53 4.13 -4.96
CA VAL A 224 -10.61 5.59 -4.78
C VAL A 224 -9.34 6.08 -4.08
N ILE A 225 -8.55 6.88 -4.80
CA ILE A 225 -7.29 7.45 -4.33
C ILE A 225 -7.54 8.91 -3.95
N PHE A 226 -7.36 9.22 -2.68
CA PHE A 226 -7.31 10.59 -2.19
C PHE A 226 -5.86 11.05 -2.08
N ILE A 227 -5.49 12.06 -2.85
CA ILE A 227 -4.21 12.76 -2.69
C ILE A 227 -4.36 13.77 -1.57
N ASN A 228 -3.37 13.81 -0.66
CA ASN A 228 -3.44 14.70 0.49
C ASN A 228 -2.10 15.42 0.72
N GLN A 229 -2.19 16.62 1.26
CA GLN A 229 -1.03 17.44 1.59
C GLN A 229 -0.73 17.32 3.09
N LEU A 230 0.54 17.50 3.44
CA LEU A 230 0.98 17.64 4.82
C LEU A 230 0.85 19.09 5.28
N ARG A 231 0.46 19.25 6.53
CA ARG A 231 0.44 20.52 7.25
C ARG A 231 1.13 20.31 8.58
N GLU A 232 1.80 21.33 9.07
CA GLU A 232 2.41 21.31 10.40
C GLU A 232 1.45 21.83 11.45
N LYS A 233 1.38 21.14 12.56
CA LYS A 233 0.66 21.62 13.75
C LYS A 233 1.58 22.51 14.57
N ILE A 234 1.15 23.73 14.81
CA ILE A 234 1.86 24.66 15.67
C ILE A 234 1.76 24.17 17.13
N GLY A 235 2.88 24.23 17.89
CA GLY A 235 2.90 23.95 19.31
C GLY A 235 3.02 22.49 19.71
N VAL A 236 3.36 21.56 18.80
CA VAL A 236 3.66 20.15 19.11
C VAL A 236 5.10 20.04 19.62
N MET A 237 5.29 19.87 20.93
CA MET A 237 6.61 19.70 21.53
C MET A 237 7.11 18.24 21.48
N PHE A 238 6.22 17.24 21.38
CA PHE A 238 6.54 15.83 21.35
C PHE A 238 5.79 15.10 20.22
N GLY A 239 6.47 14.20 19.51
CA GLY A 239 5.92 13.46 18.39
C GLY A 239 6.06 14.19 17.05
N SER A 240 5.45 13.66 15.97
CA SER A 240 5.48 14.31 14.66
C SER A 240 4.48 15.47 14.60
N PRO A 241 4.92 16.70 14.27
CA PRO A 241 4.03 17.83 14.05
C PRO A 241 3.19 17.68 12.76
N GLU A 242 3.60 16.82 11.85
CA GLU A 242 2.96 16.66 10.56
C GLU A 242 1.58 16.02 10.67
N THR A 243 0.62 16.59 9.95
CA THR A 243 -0.73 16.04 9.83
C THR A 243 -1.27 16.26 8.43
N THR A 244 -2.18 15.40 7.99
CA THR A 244 -2.90 15.56 6.73
C THR A 244 -4.13 16.42 6.90
N THR A 245 -4.58 17.10 5.83
CA THR A 245 -5.80 17.91 5.79
C THR A 245 -7.07 17.05 5.82
N GLY A 246 -8.26 17.66 5.98
CA GLY A 246 -9.55 16.95 6.00
C GLY A 246 -9.85 16.18 7.29
N GLY A 247 -9.11 16.43 8.38
CA GLY A 247 -9.35 15.85 9.70
C GLY A 247 -8.86 14.40 9.83
N ARG A 248 -9.52 13.63 10.72
CA ARG A 248 -9.10 12.26 11.04
C ARG A 248 -9.84 11.19 10.24
N ALA A 249 -10.95 11.52 9.56
CA ALA A 249 -11.83 10.54 8.95
C ALA A 249 -11.09 9.66 7.91
N LEU A 250 -10.34 10.27 6.99
CA LEU A 250 -9.61 9.56 5.96
C LEU A 250 -8.57 8.58 6.55
N LYS A 251 -7.90 8.96 7.65
CA LYS A 251 -6.96 8.07 8.36
C LYS A 251 -7.62 6.78 8.86
N PHE A 252 -8.90 6.84 9.24
CA PHE A 252 -9.65 5.66 9.69
C PHE A 252 -10.23 4.86 8.52
N TYR A 253 -10.84 5.52 7.55
CA TYR A 253 -11.53 4.88 6.43
C TYR A 253 -10.59 4.30 5.38
N ALA A 254 -9.44 4.92 5.11
CA ALA A 254 -8.45 4.38 4.19
C ALA A 254 -8.00 2.98 4.59
N SER A 255 -7.99 2.06 3.62
CA SER A 255 -7.45 0.72 3.79
C SER A 255 -5.94 0.69 3.63
N VAL A 256 -5.41 1.56 2.79
CA VAL A 256 -3.98 1.76 2.56
C VAL A 256 -3.67 3.25 2.68
N ARG A 257 -2.54 3.57 3.32
CA ARG A 257 -1.99 4.93 3.40
C ARG A 257 -0.52 4.88 3.04
N VAL A 258 -0.12 5.70 2.08
CA VAL A 258 1.24 5.77 1.56
C VAL A 258 1.78 7.18 1.77
N ASP A 259 2.85 7.30 2.54
CA ASP A 259 3.64 8.54 2.69
C ASP A 259 4.73 8.55 1.63
N ILE A 260 4.71 9.55 0.73
CA ILE A 260 5.66 9.70 -0.37
C ILE A 260 6.56 10.89 -0.12
N ARG A 261 7.88 10.66 -0.17
CA ARG A 261 8.89 11.70 0.05
C ARG A 261 10.03 11.61 -0.96
N ARG A 262 10.43 12.74 -1.47
CA ARG A 262 11.70 12.86 -2.20
C ARG A 262 12.85 12.73 -1.21
N ILE A 263 13.78 11.82 -1.47
CA ILE A 263 14.96 11.57 -0.64
C ILE A 263 16.27 11.98 -1.30
N GLY A 264 16.26 12.16 -2.62
CA GLY A 264 17.44 12.59 -3.38
C GLY A 264 17.06 13.13 -4.74
N GLN A 265 18.04 13.70 -5.43
CA GLN A 265 17.91 14.17 -6.80
C GLN A 265 18.81 13.32 -7.70
N ILE A 266 18.28 12.89 -8.83
CA ILE A 266 19.02 12.15 -9.85
C ILE A 266 19.54 13.17 -10.86
N LYS A 267 20.83 13.13 -11.12
CA LYS A 267 21.51 14.06 -12.04
C LYS A 267 22.20 13.29 -13.16
N GLU A 268 22.20 13.90 -14.33
CA GLU A 268 23.02 13.51 -15.47
C GLU A 268 23.97 14.67 -15.78
N GLY A 269 25.22 14.55 -15.38
CA GLY A 269 26.13 15.67 -15.28
C GLY A 269 25.63 16.72 -14.27
N GLU A 270 25.47 17.95 -14.69
CA GLU A 270 24.92 19.04 -13.85
C GLU A 270 23.37 19.12 -13.90
N ARG A 271 22.75 18.45 -14.86
CA ARG A 271 21.28 18.52 -15.07
C ARG A 271 20.56 17.57 -14.17
N ALA A 272 19.57 18.07 -13.43
CA ALA A 272 18.62 17.22 -12.72
C ALA A 272 17.66 16.56 -13.73
N VAL A 273 17.59 15.23 -13.72
CA VAL A 273 16.75 14.42 -14.63
C VAL A 273 15.64 13.68 -13.91
N GLY A 274 15.69 13.61 -12.58
CA GLY A 274 14.69 12.93 -11.79
C GLY A 274 14.91 13.08 -10.28
N ASN A 275 14.08 12.39 -9.53
CA ASN A 275 14.16 12.33 -8.07
C ASN A 275 14.13 10.88 -7.60
N ARG A 276 14.99 10.55 -6.64
CA ARG A 276 14.86 9.35 -5.83
C ARG A 276 13.75 9.56 -4.80
N THR A 277 12.80 8.67 -4.77
CA THR A 277 11.58 8.81 -3.98
C THR A 277 11.43 7.60 -3.06
N ARG A 278 11.08 7.86 -1.80
CA ARG A 278 10.72 6.84 -0.84
C ARG A 278 9.22 6.87 -0.58
N ALA A 279 8.57 5.72 -0.69
CA ALA A 279 7.17 5.50 -0.36
C ALA A 279 7.08 4.56 0.86
N LYS A 280 6.51 5.06 1.96
CA LYS A 280 6.30 4.31 3.19
C LYS A 280 4.82 3.95 3.34
N VAL A 281 4.52 2.67 3.44
CA VAL A 281 3.16 2.16 3.66
C VAL A 281 2.84 2.24 5.15
N VAL A 282 2.30 3.39 5.61
CA VAL A 282 2.05 3.63 7.04
C VAL A 282 0.79 2.95 7.57
N LYS A 283 -0.10 2.49 6.67
CA LYS A 283 -1.28 1.68 6.98
C LYS A 283 -1.58 0.74 5.84
N ASN A 284 -1.85 -0.52 6.16
CA ASN A 284 -2.29 -1.51 5.20
C ASN A 284 -3.24 -2.50 5.89
N LYS A 285 -4.44 -2.71 5.32
CA LYS A 285 -5.43 -3.68 5.84
C LYS A 285 -5.40 -5.02 5.10
N ILE A 286 -4.57 -5.16 4.04
CA ILE A 286 -4.50 -6.35 3.21
C ILE A 286 -3.14 -7.07 3.27
N ALA A 287 -2.12 -6.40 3.80
CA ALA A 287 -0.78 -6.95 4.00
C ALA A 287 -0.12 -6.27 5.22
N PRO A 288 1.01 -6.78 5.74
CA PRO A 288 1.73 -6.14 6.83
C PRO A 288 2.12 -4.69 6.49
N PRO A 289 1.79 -3.72 7.37
CA PRO A 289 2.14 -2.31 7.16
C PRO A 289 3.62 -2.03 7.47
N PHE A 290 4.01 -0.76 7.34
CA PHE A 290 5.33 -0.18 7.65
C PHE A 290 6.47 -0.63 6.75
N ARG A 291 6.15 -1.25 5.60
CA ARG A 291 7.13 -1.51 4.56
C ARG A 291 7.42 -0.23 3.80
N GLU A 292 8.66 -0.11 3.35
CA GLU A 292 9.14 1.02 2.56
C GLU A 292 9.58 0.53 1.19
N ALA A 293 9.43 1.38 0.20
CA ALA A 293 9.88 1.17 -1.16
C ALA A 293 10.62 2.43 -1.64
N GLU A 294 11.72 2.25 -2.35
CA GLU A 294 12.47 3.34 -2.96
C GLU A 294 12.56 3.11 -4.46
N PHE A 295 12.20 4.12 -5.23
CA PHE A 295 12.20 4.09 -6.68
C PHE A 295 12.47 5.49 -7.26
N ASP A 296 12.83 5.51 -8.52
CA ASP A 296 13.13 6.75 -9.23
C ASP A 296 11.88 7.28 -9.94
N ILE A 297 11.65 8.59 -9.84
CA ILE A 297 10.68 9.33 -10.65
C ILE A 297 11.48 10.25 -11.57
N MET A 298 11.46 9.93 -12.85
CA MET A 298 12.14 10.69 -13.90
C MET A 298 11.24 11.82 -14.43
N PHE A 299 11.85 12.94 -14.86
CA PHE A 299 11.08 14.10 -15.34
C PHE A 299 10.54 13.94 -16.77
N ASP A 300 11.00 12.93 -17.48
CA ASP A 300 10.58 12.62 -18.84
C ASP A 300 9.57 11.46 -18.93
N GLU A 301 9.68 10.43 -18.07
CA GLU A 301 8.90 9.21 -18.15
C GLU A 301 8.08 8.88 -16.88
N GLY A 302 8.26 9.63 -15.77
CA GLY A 302 7.63 9.32 -14.49
C GLY A 302 8.34 8.21 -13.74
N ILE A 303 7.61 7.24 -13.19
CA ILE A 303 8.20 6.13 -12.44
C ILE A 303 9.06 5.27 -13.37
N SER A 304 10.35 5.13 -13.03
CA SER A 304 11.30 4.31 -13.79
C SER A 304 11.05 2.83 -13.53
N VAL A 305 10.14 2.22 -14.29
CA VAL A 305 9.77 0.80 -14.16
C VAL A 305 10.98 -0.11 -14.34
N THR A 306 11.78 0.14 -15.38
CA THR A 306 12.98 -0.65 -15.67
C THR A 306 14.05 -0.54 -14.58
N GLY A 307 14.21 0.67 -14.01
CA GLY A 307 15.15 0.90 -12.92
C GLY A 307 14.73 0.16 -11.65
N ASP A 308 13.46 0.27 -11.28
CA ASP A 308 12.92 -0.37 -10.09
C ASP A 308 12.97 -1.91 -10.19
N VAL A 309 12.59 -2.48 -11.35
CA VAL A 309 12.69 -3.94 -11.58
C VAL A 309 14.15 -4.41 -11.52
N LEU A 310 15.09 -3.67 -12.13
CA LEU A 310 16.51 -4.01 -12.11
C LEU A 310 17.06 -3.98 -10.68
N ASP A 311 16.78 -2.91 -9.92
CA ASP A 311 17.25 -2.76 -8.54
C ASP A 311 16.72 -3.89 -7.65
N MET A 312 15.44 -4.22 -7.79
CA MET A 312 14.81 -5.32 -7.06
C MET A 312 15.38 -6.69 -7.48
N ALA A 313 15.62 -6.89 -8.77
CA ALA A 313 16.16 -8.14 -9.29
C ALA A 313 17.60 -8.40 -8.80
N VAL A 314 18.41 -7.36 -8.71
CA VAL A 314 19.76 -7.42 -8.12
C VAL A 314 19.70 -7.71 -6.64
N ALA A 315 18.85 -6.99 -5.91
CA ALA A 315 18.67 -7.17 -4.47
C ALA A 315 18.22 -8.59 -4.10
N ASP A 316 17.43 -9.20 -4.98
CA ASP A 316 16.95 -10.57 -4.79
C ASP A 316 17.87 -11.65 -5.36
N GLY A 317 18.98 -11.27 -6.02
CA GLY A 317 19.87 -12.23 -6.70
C GLY A 317 19.14 -12.99 -7.82
N VAL A 318 18.24 -12.31 -8.53
CA VAL A 318 17.62 -12.76 -9.78
C VAL A 318 18.48 -12.29 -10.95
N VAL A 319 19.01 -11.06 -10.86
CA VAL A 319 20.02 -10.51 -11.75
C VAL A 319 21.36 -10.50 -11.02
N ASP A 320 22.36 -11.04 -11.62
CA ASP A 320 23.72 -11.06 -11.10
C ASP A 320 24.43 -9.73 -11.41
N LYS A 321 25.08 -9.14 -10.37
CA LYS A 321 25.95 -7.97 -10.50
C LYS A 321 27.39 -8.39 -10.22
N ALA A 322 28.23 -8.41 -11.24
CA ALA A 322 29.65 -8.68 -11.13
C ALA A 322 30.46 -7.43 -11.52
N GLY A 323 30.93 -6.71 -10.50
CA GLY A 323 31.52 -5.38 -10.70
C GLY A 323 30.51 -4.42 -11.34
N ALA A 324 30.85 -3.83 -12.47
CA ALA A 324 29.95 -2.97 -13.22
C ALA A 324 28.98 -3.70 -14.16
N TRP A 325 29.09 -5.02 -14.32
CA TRP A 325 28.28 -5.78 -15.25
C TRP A 325 27.04 -6.38 -14.60
N PHE A 326 25.92 -6.26 -15.30
CA PHE A 326 24.64 -6.89 -14.95
C PHE A 326 24.34 -8.00 -15.92
N SER A 327 23.92 -9.18 -15.41
CA SER A 327 23.54 -10.33 -16.22
C SER A 327 22.33 -11.05 -15.65
N TYR A 328 21.49 -11.56 -16.54
CA TYR A 328 20.35 -12.41 -16.20
C TYR A 328 20.49 -13.72 -16.96
N LYS A 329 20.67 -14.82 -16.24
CA LYS A 329 21.03 -16.12 -16.83
C LYS A 329 22.26 -15.96 -17.74
N ASP A 330 22.16 -16.38 -19.01
CA ASP A 330 23.23 -16.27 -20.01
C ASP A 330 23.27 -14.91 -20.74
N THR A 331 22.33 -14.01 -20.44
CA THR A 331 22.18 -12.70 -21.13
C THR A 331 22.86 -11.59 -20.35
N ARG A 332 23.83 -10.92 -20.99
CA ARG A 332 24.41 -9.67 -20.46
C ARG A 332 23.45 -8.52 -20.70
N LEU A 333 23.00 -7.83 -19.63
CA LEU A 333 22.10 -6.69 -19.71
C LEU A 333 22.84 -5.38 -20.04
N GLY A 334 24.05 -5.23 -19.52
CA GLY A 334 24.87 -4.03 -19.79
C GLY A 334 25.95 -3.78 -18.75
N GLN A 335 26.83 -2.82 -19.06
CA GLN A 335 27.81 -2.29 -18.12
C GLN A 335 27.24 -1.03 -17.47
N GLY A 336 27.02 -1.07 -16.18
CA GLY A 336 26.39 -0.01 -15.41
C GLY A 336 24.85 -0.06 -15.42
N ARG A 337 24.25 0.62 -14.45
CA ARG A 337 22.80 0.61 -14.23
C ARG A 337 22.03 1.22 -15.43
N GLU A 338 22.50 2.33 -15.98
CA GLU A 338 21.81 3.03 -17.06
C GLU A 338 21.84 2.25 -18.39
N ALA A 339 22.97 1.61 -18.73
CA ALA A 339 23.03 0.75 -19.89
C ALA A 339 22.09 -0.44 -19.77
N SER A 340 22.01 -1.07 -18.58
CA SER A 340 21.10 -2.18 -18.29
C SER A 340 19.63 -1.76 -18.36
N LYS A 341 19.27 -0.57 -17.84
CA LYS A 341 17.92 0.01 -17.98
C LYS A 341 17.55 0.20 -19.46
N SER A 342 18.48 0.75 -20.24
CA SER A 342 18.27 0.97 -21.68
C SER A 342 18.06 -0.32 -22.44
N PHE A 343 18.81 -1.35 -22.11
CA PHE A 343 18.67 -2.70 -22.69
C PHE A 343 17.29 -3.31 -22.33
N LEU A 344 16.89 -3.26 -21.07
CA LEU A 344 15.60 -3.78 -20.61
C LEU A 344 14.41 -2.99 -21.20
N ARG A 345 14.57 -1.68 -21.45
CA ARG A 345 13.55 -0.86 -22.12
C ARG A 345 13.32 -1.33 -23.58
N GLN A 346 14.36 -1.80 -24.25
CA GLN A 346 14.29 -2.35 -25.60
C GLN A 346 13.86 -3.83 -25.65
N SER A 347 13.81 -4.49 -24.50
CA SER A 347 13.47 -5.91 -24.36
C SER A 347 12.33 -6.11 -23.36
N PRO A 348 11.09 -5.73 -23.69
CA PRO A 348 9.95 -5.74 -22.74
C PRO A 348 9.61 -7.16 -22.27
N ASP A 349 9.76 -8.18 -23.11
CA ASP A 349 9.49 -9.57 -22.72
C ASP A 349 10.46 -10.04 -21.63
N LEU A 350 11.76 -9.68 -21.77
CA LEU A 350 12.77 -10.00 -20.76
C LEU A 350 12.52 -9.22 -19.45
N LEU A 351 12.08 -7.97 -19.54
CA LEU A 351 11.70 -7.18 -18.37
C LEU A 351 10.56 -7.83 -17.58
N GLU A 352 9.53 -8.31 -18.29
CA GLU A 352 8.40 -8.99 -17.63
C GLU A 352 8.81 -10.37 -17.09
N GLU A 353 9.73 -11.09 -17.73
CA GLU A 353 10.28 -12.34 -17.22
C GLU A 353 11.03 -12.10 -15.89
N ILE A 354 11.92 -11.12 -15.86
CA ILE A 354 12.66 -10.74 -14.64
C ILE A 354 11.69 -10.29 -13.54
N ARG A 355 10.70 -9.47 -13.88
CA ARG A 355 9.66 -9.02 -12.95
C ARG A 355 8.89 -10.19 -12.35
N ALA A 356 8.49 -11.15 -13.18
CA ALA A 356 7.77 -12.35 -12.73
C ALA A 356 8.65 -13.21 -11.81
N ALA A 357 9.95 -13.35 -12.11
CA ALA A 357 10.89 -14.09 -11.26
C ALA A 357 11.07 -13.44 -9.88
N VAL A 358 11.20 -12.10 -9.82
CA VAL A 358 11.27 -11.35 -8.56
C VAL A 358 9.98 -11.53 -7.75
N LEU A 359 8.81 -11.38 -8.39
CA LEU A 359 7.51 -11.57 -7.74
C LEU A 359 7.37 -12.98 -7.17
N ALA A 360 7.70 -14.02 -7.94
CA ALA A 360 7.63 -15.41 -7.50
C ALA A 360 8.53 -15.65 -6.27
N LYS A 361 9.77 -15.14 -6.30
CA LYS A 361 10.73 -15.28 -5.19
C LYS A 361 10.23 -14.59 -3.92
N ARG A 362 9.68 -13.38 -4.04
CA ARG A 362 9.16 -12.60 -2.91
C ARG A 362 7.85 -13.14 -2.35
N LEU A 363 6.95 -13.62 -3.19
CA LEU A 363 5.70 -14.23 -2.74
C LEU A 363 5.94 -15.58 -2.05
N ALA A 364 6.97 -16.32 -2.45
CA ALA A 364 7.41 -17.54 -1.75
C ALA A 364 8.02 -17.23 -0.37
N ASN A 365 8.60 -16.04 -0.17
CA ASN A 365 9.17 -15.61 1.11
C ASN A 365 8.65 -14.21 1.53
N PRO A 366 7.40 -14.09 2.00
CA PRO A 366 6.76 -12.80 2.28
C PRO A 366 7.44 -11.97 3.38
N ASN A 367 8.26 -12.60 4.23
CA ASN A 367 8.96 -11.98 5.36
C ASN A 367 10.43 -11.65 5.07
N GLY A 368 10.88 -11.89 3.83
CA GLY A 368 12.22 -11.49 3.41
C GLY A 368 12.40 -9.97 3.49
N PRO A 369 13.62 -9.48 3.80
CA PRO A 369 13.88 -8.05 3.87
C PRO A 369 13.55 -7.39 2.53
N VAL A 370 12.78 -6.31 2.56
CA VAL A 370 12.65 -5.41 1.39
C VAL A 370 13.99 -4.67 1.34
N ALA A 371 14.84 -5.02 0.38
CA ALA A 371 16.15 -4.41 0.28
C ALA A 371 15.98 -2.91 -0.05
N SER A 372 16.44 -2.04 0.85
CA SER A 372 16.85 -0.70 0.48
C SER A 372 18.16 -0.84 -0.31
N ALA A 373 18.26 -0.21 -1.48
CA ALA A 373 19.51 -0.07 -2.16
C ALA A 373 20.51 0.58 -1.18
N LYS A 374 21.57 -0.13 -0.81
CA LYS A 374 22.68 0.50 -0.11
C LYS A 374 23.32 1.47 -1.10
N ASP A 375 23.45 2.71 -0.71
CA ASP A 375 24.28 3.69 -1.43
C ASP A 375 25.70 3.13 -1.53
N ASP A 376 26.10 2.71 -2.73
CA ASP A 376 27.50 2.52 -3.11
C ASP A 376 28.11 3.92 -3.46
N SER A 377 28.02 4.87 -2.55
CA SER A 377 28.72 6.15 -2.64
C SER A 377 29.89 6.21 -1.66
N ASP A 378 30.80 5.21 -1.76
CA ASP A 378 32.11 5.34 -1.13
C ASP A 378 33.10 4.43 -1.88
N SER A 379 33.69 4.96 -2.94
CA SER A 379 35.07 4.65 -3.37
C SER A 379 35.38 5.29 -4.72
N ASP A 380 35.62 6.60 -4.73
CA ASP A 380 36.53 7.26 -5.67
C ASP A 380 37.12 8.49 -4.96
N ASP A 381 38.05 8.19 -4.04
CA ASP A 381 39.09 9.09 -3.58
C ASP A 381 40.34 8.24 -3.35
N GLU A 382 41.15 8.06 -4.40
CA GLU A 382 42.61 7.99 -4.37
C GLU A 382 43.17 8.36 -5.76
#